data_6c9e93983d422e1608d900e24c87d8a1
#
_entry.id   6c9e93983d422e1608d900e24c87d8a1
#
_cell.length_a   1.000
_cell.length_b   1.000
_cell.length_c   1.000
_cell.angle_alpha   90.00
_cell.angle_beta   90.00
_cell.angle_gamma   90.00
#
_symmetry.space_group_name_H-M   'P 1'
#
loop_
_entity.id
_entity.type
_entity.pdbx_description
1 polymer ?
#
loop_
_entity_poly.entity_id
_entity_poly.type
_entity_poly.pdbx_seq_one_letter_code
_entity_poly.pdbx_strand_id
1 'polypeptide(L)'
;MTAGEKADLSPARHPVSKAALCVGFLALALLFNNLGGTSLPSFDDAYHAQTAKEMLRRGDPITITYSGTPSFQSSPLPLWLMAPSYVVFGVGEYAARLPSALLGLATIILIYFFARRRWGEDAAVAASFILLTTTLFLRYSRHVMAEVPLAFLCTAALLAFAKAQERPAYYYLFGAFTGLAILTKSALGL
;
A
#
# COMPACT_ATOMS: atom_id res chain seq x y z
N MET A 1 31.08 -44.46 -5.43
CA MET A 1 29.68 -43.95 -5.39
C MET A 1 29.61 -43.03 -4.20
N THR A 2 29.76 -41.74 -4.46
CA THR A 2 29.85 -40.68 -3.47
C THR A 2 28.42 -40.22 -3.12
N ALA A 3 28.09 -40.28 -1.83
CA ALA A 3 26.84 -39.81 -1.29
C ALA A 3 26.66 -38.33 -1.58
N GLY A 4 25.58 -37.99 -2.26
CA GLY A 4 25.23 -36.60 -2.59
C GLY A 4 25.10 -35.76 -1.35
N GLU A 5 25.88 -34.73 -1.25
CA GLU A 5 25.82 -33.63 -0.31
C GLU A 5 24.47 -32.94 -0.48
N LYS A 6 23.53 -33.24 0.43
CA LYS A 6 22.30 -32.49 0.52
C LYS A 6 22.67 -31.07 0.93
N ALA A 7 22.63 -30.14 -0.01
CA ALA A 7 22.74 -28.72 0.29
C ALA A 7 21.72 -28.38 1.36
N ASP A 8 22.18 -27.96 2.51
CA ASP A 8 21.36 -27.46 3.61
C ASP A 8 20.66 -26.16 3.15
N LEU A 9 19.41 -26.28 2.75
CA LEU A 9 18.54 -25.17 2.34
C LEU A 9 17.91 -24.48 3.56
N SER A 10 18.56 -24.55 4.73
CA SER A 10 18.12 -23.72 5.86
C SER A 10 18.31 -22.24 5.46
N PRO A 11 17.28 -21.40 5.50
CA PRO A 11 17.43 -19.98 5.21
C PRO A 11 18.28 -19.37 6.32
N ALA A 12 19.57 -19.19 6.05
CA ALA A 12 20.43 -18.43 6.94
C ALA A 12 19.76 -17.07 7.19
N ARG A 13 19.38 -16.82 8.44
CA ARG A 13 18.83 -15.53 8.89
C ARG A 13 19.99 -14.53 8.94
N HIS A 14 20.45 -14.10 7.77
CA HIS A 14 21.40 -13.00 7.70
C HIS A 14 20.76 -11.76 8.30
N PRO A 15 21.45 -10.99 9.13
CA PRO A 15 20.93 -9.72 9.64
C PRO A 15 20.58 -8.80 8.48
N VAL A 16 19.64 -7.89 8.71
CA VAL A 16 19.27 -6.86 7.74
C VAL A 16 20.51 -6.01 7.45
N SER A 17 20.84 -5.80 6.19
CA SER A 17 22.04 -5.06 5.81
C SER A 17 21.92 -3.58 6.19
N LYS A 18 23.05 -2.92 6.38
CA LYS A 18 23.08 -1.45 6.58
C LYS A 18 22.44 -0.71 5.40
N ALA A 19 22.60 -1.21 4.18
CA ALA A 19 21.99 -0.66 2.99
C ALA A 19 20.45 -0.74 3.05
N ALA A 20 19.90 -1.87 3.50
CA ALA A 20 18.44 -2.00 3.69
C ALA A 20 17.90 -1.05 4.75
N LEU A 21 18.64 -0.85 5.86
CA LEU A 21 18.27 0.15 6.87
C LEU A 21 18.31 1.57 6.32
N CYS A 22 19.31 1.91 5.49
CA CYS A 22 19.37 3.21 4.80
C CYS A 22 18.17 3.41 3.86
N VAL A 23 17.79 2.41 3.07
CA VAL A 23 16.60 2.49 2.20
C VAL A 23 15.32 2.61 3.02
N GLY A 24 15.20 1.88 4.13
CA GLY A 24 14.06 2.01 5.05
C GLY A 24 13.95 3.40 5.66
N PHE A 25 15.05 3.97 6.14
CA PHE A 25 15.09 5.34 6.67
C PHE A 25 14.75 6.37 5.58
N LEU A 26 15.31 6.21 4.38
CA LEU A 26 15.01 7.08 3.25
C LEU A 26 13.51 6.99 2.87
N ALA A 27 12.91 5.79 2.89
CA ALA A 27 11.50 5.60 2.64
C ALA A 27 10.64 6.35 3.67
N LEU A 28 10.97 6.24 4.96
CA LEU A 28 10.28 7.00 6.01
C LEU A 28 10.42 8.50 5.79
N ALA A 29 11.64 8.98 5.51
CA ALA A 29 11.88 10.39 5.26
C ALA A 29 11.10 10.91 4.05
N LEU A 30 11.18 10.23 2.90
CA LEU A 30 10.53 10.68 1.67
C LEU A 30 9.00 10.58 1.71
N LEU A 31 8.44 9.54 2.33
CA LEU A 31 6.99 9.34 2.37
C LEU A 31 6.29 10.22 3.40
N PHE A 32 6.92 10.49 4.55
CA PHE A 32 6.25 11.15 5.66
C PHE A 32 6.71 12.60 5.89
N ASN A 33 7.85 13.05 5.30
CA ASN A 33 8.30 14.42 5.45
C ASN A 33 7.25 15.39 4.90
N ASN A 34 6.81 16.33 5.75
CA ASN A 34 5.87 17.39 5.39
C ASN A 34 4.56 16.90 4.71
N LEU A 35 4.04 15.75 5.16
CA LEU A 35 2.85 15.12 4.55
C LEU A 35 1.59 16.00 4.64
N GLY A 36 1.49 16.85 5.67
CA GLY A 36 0.38 17.79 5.89
C GLY A 36 0.68 19.24 5.52
N GLY A 37 1.89 19.54 5.02
CA GLY A 37 2.34 20.94 4.86
C GLY A 37 1.85 21.66 3.59
N THR A 38 1.16 20.97 2.71
CA THR A 38 0.59 21.56 1.48
C THR A 38 -0.89 21.24 1.37
N SER A 39 -1.68 22.18 0.85
CA SER A 39 -3.08 21.95 0.50
C SER A 39 -3.22 20.76 -0.45
N LEU A 40 -4.43 20.22 -0.60
CA LEU A 40 -4.72 19.16 -1.56
C LEU A 40 -4.73 19.76 -2.97
N PRO A 41 -3.74 19.39 -3.84
CA PRO A 41 -3.47 20.17 -5.04
C PRO A 41 -4.38 19.81 -6.21
N SER A 42 -5.04 18.66 -6.16
CA SER A 42 -5.91 18.20 -7.24
C SER A 42 -7.37 18.15 -6.82
N PHE A 43 -8.25 18.24 -7.82
CA PHE A 43 -9.67 18.03 -7.60
C PHE A 43 -9.94 16.64 -6.99
N ASP A 44 -9.27 15.61 -7.47
CA ASP A 44 -9.46 14.24 -7.00
C ASP A 44 -9.05 14.05 -5.53
N ASP A 45 -7.91 14.65 -5.11
CA ASP A 45 -7.48 14.62 -3.71
C ASP A 45 -8.53 15.27 -2.80
N ALA A 46 -8.98 16.47 -3.17
CA ALA A 46 -9.98 17.22 -2.42
C ALA A 46 -11.34 16.50 -2.40
N TYR A 47 -11.74 15.92 -3.53
CA TYR A 47 -12.96 15.17 -3.68
C TYR A 47 -13.00 13.94 -2.75
N HIS A 48 -11.96 13.11 -2.76
CA HIS A 48 -11.88 11.92 -1.89
C HIS A 48 -11.82 12.32 -0.41
N ALA A 49 -11.06 13.36 -0.06
CA ALA A 49 -10.94 13.84 1.30
C ALA A 49 -12.29 14.39 1.83
N GLN A 50 -13.01 15.16 1.02
CA GLN A 50 -14.34 15.68 1.38
C GLN A 50 -15.36 14.55 1.51
N THR A 51 -15.36 13.60 0.59
CA THR A 51 -16.26 12.44 0.62
C THR A 51 -16.05 11.58 1.87
N ALA A 52 -14.79 11.31 2.25
CA ALA A 52 -14.47 10.60 3.48
C ALA A 52 -14.91 11.36 4.74
N LYS A 53 -14.77 12.69 4.75
CA LYS A 53 -15.25 13.55 5.82
C LYS A 53 -16.77 13.51 5.95
N GLU A 54 -17.50 13.54 4.85
CA GLU A 54 -18.97 13.44 4.85
C GLU A 54 -19.43 12.06 5.33
N MET A 55 -18.81 10.99 4.84
CA MET A 55 -19.05 9.62 5.29
C MET A 55 -18.90 9.50 6.82
N LEU A 56 -17.81 10.04 7.38
CA LEU A 56 -17.58 10.01 8.82
C LEU A 56 -18.62 10.82 9.61
N ARG A 57 -19.00 12.02 9.12
CA ARG A 57 -20.00 12.87 9.79
C ARG A 57 -21.40 12.26 9.80
N ARG A 58 -21.77 11.54 8.75
CA ARG A 58 -23.08 10.88 8.63
C ARG A 58 -23.14 9.56 9.41
N GLY A 59 -21.99 8.96 9.72
CA GLY A 59 -21.93 7.63 10.32
C GLY A 59 -22.42 6.51 9.39
N ASP A 60 -22.48 6.78 8.08
CA ASP A 60 -22.91 5.83 7.05
C ASP A 60 -21.73 5.50 6.13
N PRO A 61 -21.07 4.32 6.31
CA PRO A 61 -19.93 3.94 5.52
C PRO A 61 -20.29 3.35 4.14
N ILE A 62 -21.57 3.16 3.86
CA ILE A 62 -22.04 2.50 2.63
C ILE A 62 -22.49 3.53 1.61
N THR A 63 -23.32 4.50 2.02
CA THR A 63 -23.84 5.51 1.11
C THR A 63 -22.84 6.64 0.95
N ILE A 64 -22.06 6.58 -0.13
CA ILE A 64 -21.07 7.62 -0.45
C ILE A 64 -21.78 8.87 -0.96
N THR A 65 -21.49 10.02 -0.33
CA THR A 65 -22.05 11.32 -0.74
C THR A 65 -20.95 12.34 -0.97
N TYR A 66 -21.19 13.23 -1.90
CA TYR A 66 -20.37 14.42 -2.13
C TYR A 66 -21.29 15.66 -2.16
N SER A 67 -21.00 16.64 -1.32
CA SER A 67 -21.84 17.84 -1.13
C SER A 67 -23.31 17.50 -0.86
N GLY A 68 -23.55 16.45 -0.04
CA GLY A 68 -24.86 16.00 0.36
C GLY A 68 -25.65 15.17 -0.67
N THR A 69 -25.13 14.99 -1.89
CA THR A 69 -25.75 14.16 -2.94
C THR A 69 -25.06 12.81 -3.07
N PRO A 70 -25.82 11.70 -3.31
CA PRO A 70 -25.21 10.40 -3.57
C PRO A 70 -24.24 10.46 -4.75
N SER A 71 -23.05 9.88 -4.58
CA SER A 71 -22.01 9.85 -5.59
C SER A 71 -21.48 8.43 -5.77
N PHE A 72 -21.34 8.01 -7.04
CA PHE A 72 -20.83 6.70 -7.43
C PHE A 72 -19.43 6.78 -8.04
N GLN A 73 -18.78 7.95 -7.96
CA GLN A 73 -17.44 8.16 -8.53
C GLN A 73 -16.31 7.66 -7.63
N SER A 74 -16.56 7.53 -6.33
CA SER A 74 -15.57 7.02 -5.37
C SER A 74 -15.81 5.56 -5.05
N SER A 75 -14.74 4.79 -5.04
CA SER A 75 -14.76 3.44 -4.48
C SER A 75 -14.69 3.48 -2.95
N PRO A 76 -15.32 2.53 -2.24
CA PRO A 76 -15.49 2.62 -0.79
C PRO A 76 -14.18 2.42 -0.01
N LEU A 77 -13.29 1.53 -0.45
CA LEU A 77 -12.11 1.14 0.34
C LEU A 77 -11.15 2.30 0.64
N PRO A 78 -10.78 3.19 -0.30
CA PRO A 78 -9.94 4.36 0.01
C PRO A 78 -10.56 5.27 1.08
N LEU A 79 -11.87 5.44 1.07
CA LEU A 79 -12.60 6.25 2.06
C LEU A 79 -12.59 5.57 3.43
N TRP A 80 -12.78 4.25 3.48
CA TRP A 80 -12.71 3.47 4.72
C TRP A 80 -11.31 3.47 5.33
N LEU A 81 -10.26 3.55 4.51
CA LEU A 81 -8.88 3.68 4.99
C LEU A 81 -8.60 5.08 5.57
N MET A 82 -9.25 6.13 5.05
CA MET A 82 -9.12 7.49 5.59
C MET A 82 -9.90 7.70 6.89
N ALA A 83 -11.04 7.06 7.06
CA ALA A 83 -11.90 7.26 8.22
C ALA A 83 -11.18 7.05 9.57
N PRO A 84 -10.43 5.96 9.83
CA PRO A 84 -9.67 5.79 11.06
C PRO A 84 -8.63 6.88 11.27
N SER A 85 -7.95 7.32 10.22
CA SER A 85 -6.94 8.37 10.30
C SER A 85 -7.57 9.72 10.67
N TYR A 86 -8.78 10.02 10.18
CA TYR A 86 -9.54 11.21 10.57
C TYR A 86 -10.02 11.15 12.03
N VAL A 87 -10.39 9.98 12.52
CA VAL A 87 -10.77 9.81 13.94
C VAL A 87 -9.59 10.05 14.86
N VAL A 88 -8.39 9.58 14.50
CA VAL A 88 -7.20 9.66 15.37
C VAL A 88 -6.52 11.03 15.29
N PHE A 89 -6.35 11.58 14.09
CA PHE A 89 -5.54 12.79 13.85
C PHE A 89 -6.38 14.04 13.53
N GLY A 90 -7.70 13.88 13.49
CA GLY A 90 -8.59 14.96 13.02
C GLY A 90 -8.64 15.05 11.49
N VAL A 91 -9.65 15.81 11.00
CA VAL A 91 -9.85 16.03 9.56
C VAL A 91 -8.83 17.05 9.06
N GLY A 92 -7.92 16.64 8.21
CA GLY A 92 -6.87 17.49 7.64
C GLY A 92 -6.06 16.75 6.58
N GLU A 93 -5.18 17.49 5.91
CA GLU A 93 -4.37 17.01 4.78
C GLU A 93 -3.44 15.85 5.19
N TYR A 94 -2.85 15.95 6.38
CA TYR A 94 -2.00 14.88 6.92
C TYR A 94 -2.78 13.57 7.04
N ALA A 95 -3.91 13.62 7.72
CA ALA A 95 -4.74 12.45 7.98
C ALA A 95 -5.34 11.85 6.70
N ALA A 96 -5.63 12.68 5.70
CA ALA A 96 -6.09 12.24 4.39
C ALA A 96 -5.03 11.43 3.62
N ARG A 97 -3.76 11.87 3.68
CA ARG A 97 -2.64 11.25 2.93
C ARG A 97 -2.00 10.08 3.67
N LEU A 98 -2.15 10.02 4.98
CA LEU A 98 -1.50 9.01 5.83
C LEU A 98 -1.74 7.57 5.37
N PRO A 99 -2.96 7.13 4.98
CA PRO A 99 -3.19 5.77 4.50
C PRO A 99 -2.38 5.43 3.24
N SER A 100 -2.28 6.35 2.28
CA SER A 100 -1.48 6.14 1.06
C SER A 100 0.01 6.02 1.39
N ALA A 101 0.54 6.86 2.27
CA ALA A 101 1.94 6.81 2.70
C ALA A 101 2.26 5.49 3.44
N LEU A 102 1.36 5.02 4.32
CA LEU A 102 1.52 3.75 5.02
C LEU A 102 1.48 2.56 4.07
N LEU A 103 0.56 2.54 3.11
CA LEU A 103 0.47 1.46 2.13
C LEU A 103 1.62 1.50 1.12
N GLY A 104 2.12 2.69 0.78
CA GLY A 104 3.36 2.85 0.01
C GLY A 104 4.56 2.23 0.73
N LEU A 105 4.73 2.56 2.01
CA LEU A 105 5.77 1.94 2.84
C LEU A 105 5.59 0.42 2.94
N ALA A 106 4.36 -0.05 3.16
CA ALA A 106 4.06 -1.48 3.22
C ALA A 106 4.38 -2.20 1.90
N THR A 107 4.16 -1.55 0.75
CA THR A 107 4.52 -2.10 -0.57
C THR A 107 6.04 -2.27 -0.69
N ILE A 108 6.82 -1.27 -0.28
CA ILE A 108 8.30 -1.36 -0.29
C ILE A 108 8.78 -2.50 0.60
N ILE A 109 8.24 -2.60 1.82
CA ILE A 109 8.56 -3.68 2.78
C ILE A 109 8.21 -5.05 2.20
N LEU A 110 7.05 -5.18 1.59
CA LEU A 110 6.56 -6.42 0.99
C LEU A 110 7.49 -6.89 -0.15
N ILE A 111 7.87 -5.97 -1.04
CA ILE A 111 8.80 -6.24 -2.15
C ILE A 111 10.19 -6.60 -1.62
N TYR A 112 10.68 -5.86 -0.61
CA TYR A 112 11.96 -6.17 0.01
C TYR A 112 12.01 -7.61 0.53
N PHE A 113 11.07 -8.02 1.36
CA PHE A 113 11.07 -9.37 1.93
C PHE A 113 10.87 -10.46 0.89
N PHE A 114 10.07 -10.21 -0.15
CA PHE A 114 9.91 -11.15 -1.23
C PHE A 114 11.20 -11.31 -2.06
N ALA A 115 11.77 -10.20 -2.51
CA ALA A 115 13.00 -10.21 -3.30
C ALA A 115 14.17 -10.82 -2.53
N ARG A 116 14.27 -10.50 -1.23
CA ARG A 116 15.30 -11.06 -0.35
C ARG A 116 15.25 -12.58 -0.28
N ARG A 117 14.05 -13.13 -0.18
CA ARG A 117 13.88 -14.60 -0.12
C ARG A 117 14.15 -15.28 -1.44
N ARG A 118 13.93 -14.59 -2.55
CA ARG A 118 14.01 -15.18 -3.89
C ARG A 118 15.38 -14.98 -4.56
N TRP A 119 15.98 -13.81 -4.36
CA TRP A 119 17.20 -13.38 -5.09
C TRP A 119 18.30 -12.82 -4.18
N GLY A 120 18.09 -12.80 -2.87
CA GLY A 120 19.08 -12.34 -1.90
C GLY A 120 18.96 -10.86 -1.54
N GLU A 121 19.86 -10.42 -0.66
CA GLU A 121 19.81 -9.09 -0.02
C GLU A 121 20.04 -7.96 -1.02
N ASP A 122 21.01 -8.08 -1.91
CA ASP A 122 21.36 -7.01 -2.86
C ASP A 122 20.24 -6.73 -3.84
N ALA A 123 19.58 -7.78 -4.35
CA ALA A 123 18.41 -7.66 -5.21
C ALA A 123 17.22 -7.02 -4.45
N ALA A 124 17.04 -7.34 -3.18
CA ALA A 124 15.99 -6.77 -2.34
C ALA A 124 16.20 -5.26 -2.11
N VAL A 125 17.43 -4.87 -1.78
CA VAL A 125 17.80 -3.45 -1.60
C VAL A 125 17.61 -2.69 -2.91
N ALA A 126 18.09 -3.22 -4.03
CA ALA A 126 17.96 -2.60 -5.34
C ALA A 126 16.48 -2.44 -5.75
N ALA A 127 15.66 -3.49 -5.62
CA ALA A 127 14.23 -3.44 -5.95
C ALA A 127 13.48 -2.40 -5.10
N SER A 128 13.75 -2.37 -3.79
CA SER A 128 13.13 -1.41 -2.87
C SER A 128 13.55 0.02 -3.18
N PHE A 129 14.83 0.24 -3.49
CA PHE A 129 15.35 1.56 -3.85
C PHE A 129 14.78 2.06 -5.18
N ILE A 130 14.74 1.21 -6.21
CA ILE A 130 14.15 1.55 -7.51
C ILE A 130 12.68 1.94 -7.35
N LEU A 131 11.90 1.14 -6.60
CA LEU A 131 10.50 1.45 -6.36
C LEU A 131 10.34 2.78 -5.62
N LEU A 132 11.09 3.00 -4.54
CA LEU A 132 11.06 4.21 -3.74
C LEU A 132 11.40 5.48 -4.55
N THR A 133 12.37 5.37 -5.47
CA THR A 133 12.82 6.50 -6.30
C THR A 133 12.00 6.68 -7.59
N THR A 134 11.09 5.75 -7.89
CA THR A 134 10.13 5.92 -8.99
C THR A 134 9.21 7.10 -8.71
N THR A 135 9.34 8.17 -9.50
CA THR A 135 8.64 9.44 -9.29
C THR A 135 7.12 9.26 -9.14
N LEU A 136 6.53 8.41 -9.98
CA LEU A 136 5.08 8.16 -9.96
C LEU A 136 4.65 7.48 -8.65
N PHE A 137 5.39 6.47 -8.20
CA PHE A 137 5.11 5.76 -6.95
C PHE A 137 5.26 6.71 -5.75
N LEU A 138 6.34 7.46 -5.66
CA LEU A 138 6.58 8.41 -4.58
C LEU A 138 5.51 9.51 -4.55
N ARG A 139 5.13 10.05 -5.71
CA ARG A 139 4.09 11.05 -5.82
C ARG A 139 2.75 10.52 -5.30
N TYR A 140 2.25 9.41 -5.84
CA TYR A 140 0.95 8.87 -5.45
C TYR A 140 0.92 8.34 -4.01
N SER A 141 2.03 7.88 -3.46
CA SER A 141 2.13 7.52 -2.04
C SER A 141 1.95 8.72 -1.10
N ARG A 142 2.02 9.95 -1.60
CA ARG A 142 1.85 11.19 -0.85
C ARG A 142 0.59 11.97 -1.23
N HIS A 143 -0.29 11.35 -2.02
CA HIS A 143 -1.56 11.90 -2.47
C HIS A 143 -2.75 11.09 -1.93
N VAL A 144 -3.93 11.70 -1.97
CA VAL A 144 -5.20 11.06 -1.54
C VAL A 144 -5.79 10.33 -2.74
N MET A 145 -5.13 9.25 -3.16
CA MET A 145 -5.52 8.52 -4.37
C MET A 145 -5.64 7.02 -4.13
N ALA A 146 -6.43 6.35 -4.96
CA ALA A 146 -6.68 4.90 -4.88
C ALA A 146 -5.55 4.04 -5.45
N GLU A 147 -4.62 4.64 -6.21
CA GLU A 147 -3.57 3.94 -6.96
C GLU A 147 -2.61 3.17 -6.07
N VAL A 148 -2.16 3.77 -4.95
CA VAL A 148 -1.21 3.10 -4.05
C VAL A 148 -1.88 2.01 -3.21
N PRO A 149 -3.07 2.21 -2.61
CA PRO A 149 -3.85 1.11 -2.06
C PRO A 149 -4.05 -0.05 -3.05
N LEU A 150 -4.40 0.26 -4.30
CA LEU A 150 -4.56 -0.74 -5.36
C LEU A 150 -3.24 -1.46 -5.65
N ALA A 151 -2.13 -0.74 -5.83
CA ALA A 151 -0.81 -1.31 -6.09
C ALA A 151 -0.36 -2.24 -4.96
N PHE A 152 -0.57 -1.85 -3.69
CA PHE A 152 -0.31 -2.69 -2.54
C PHE A 152 -1.11 -3.99 -2.59
N LEU A 153 -2.43 -3.89 -2.79
CA LEU A 153 -3.32 -5.05 -2.78
C LEU A 153 -3.04 -6.00 -3.95
N CYS A 154 -2.80 -5.48 -5.15
CA CYS A 154 -2.40 -6.29 -6.30
C CYS A 154 -1.06 -6.99 -6.05
N THR A 155 -0.06 -6.28 -5.51
CA THR A 155 1.23 -6.87 -5.16
C THR A 155 1.05 -7.97 -4.12
N ALA A 156 0.30 -7.71 -3.05
CA ALA A 156 0.02 -8.69 -2.01
C ALA A 156 -0.73 -9.92 -2.54
N ALA A 157 -1.69 -9.72 -3.45
CA ALA A 157 -2.42 -10.80 -4.11
C ALA A 157 -1.48 -11.68 -4.94
N LEU A 158 -0.64 -11.09 -5.81
CA LEU A 158 0.33 -11.82 -6.62
C LEU A 158 1.33 -12.61 -5.76
N LEU A 159 1.80 -12.03 -4.66
CA LEU A 159 2.71 -12.71 -3.75
C LEU A 159 2.02 -13.83 -2.96
N ALA A 160 0.76 -13.64 -2.58
CA ALA A 160 -0.05 -14.67 -1.96
C ALA A 160 -0.29 -15.84 -2.93
N PHE A 161 -0.59 -15.54 -4.21
CA PHE A 161 -0.74 -16.55 -5.25
C PHE A 161 0.56 -17.34 -5.47
N ALA A 162 1.71 -16.66 -5.56
CA ALA A 162 3.00 -17.33 -5.68
C ALA A 162 3.28 -18.30 -4.52
N LYS A 163 2.94 -17.91 -3.27
CA LYS A 163 3.06 -18.78 -2.11
C LYS A 163 2.00 -19.89 -2.04
N ALA A 164 0.85 -19.70 -2.65
CA ALA A 164 -0.23 -20.68 -2.68
C ALA A 164 0.19 -21.96 -3.43
N GLN A 165 1.15 -21.85 -4.36
CA GLN A 165 1.75 -23.00 -5.05
C GLN A 165 2.49 -23.96 -4.06
N GLU A 166 3.01 -23.42 -2.95
CA GLU A 166 3.69 -24.19 -1.91
C GLU A 166 2.74 -24.57 -0.77
N ARG A 167 1.79 -23.68 -0.44
CA ARG A 167 0.85 -23.81 0.68
C ARG A 167 -0.55 -23.35 0.27
N PRO A 168 -1.51 -24.27 0.02
CA PRO A 168 -2.85 -23.94 -0.49
C PRO A 168 -3.64 -22.94 0.35
N ALA A 169 -3.37 -22.82 1.65
CA ALA A 169 -4.03 -21.84 2.52
C ALA A 169 -3.82 -20.38 2.05
N TYR A 170 -2.78 -20.08 1.27
CA TYR A 170 -2.55 -18.75 0.72
C TYR A 170 -3.54 -18.37 -0.40
N TYR A 171 -4.32 -19.32 -0.96
CA TYR A 171 -5.41 -18.99 -1.89
C TYR A 171 -6.50 -18.14 -1.23
N TYR A 172 -6.76 -18.33 0.08
CA TYR A 172 -7.70 -17.46 0.81
C TYR A 172 -7.19 -16.02 0.88
N LEU A 173 -5.89 -15.81 1.11
CA LEU A 173 -5.29 -14.47 1.12
C LEU A 173 -5.29 -13.86 -0.28
N PHE A 174 -5.00 -14.64 -1.33
CA PHE A 174 -5.10 -14.20 -2.70
C PHE A 174 -6.53 -13.70 -3.01
N GLY A 175 -7.55 -14.47 -2.67
CA GLY A 175 -8.96 -14.08 -2.86
C GLY A 175 -9.33 -12.83 -2.08
N ALA A 176 -8.90 -12.73 -0.80
CA ALA A 176 -9.16 -11.57 0.04
C ALA A 176 -8.52 -10.29 -0.52
N PHE A 177 -7.24 -10.33 -0.89
CA PHE A 177 -6.55 -9.16 -1.47
C PHE A 177 -7.13 -8.77 -2.83
N THR A 178 -7.52 -9.75 -3.67
CA THR A 178 -8.18 -9.48 -4.95
C THR A 178 -9.54 -8.82 -4.74
N GLY A 179 -10.35 -9.30 -3.81
CA GLY A 179 -11.64 -8.70 -3.45
C GLY A 179 -11.48 -7.26 -2.95
N LEU A 180 -10.49 -7.00 -2.07
CA LEU A 180 -10.19 -5.64 -1.60
C LEU A 180 -9.67 -4.74 -2.74
N ALA A 181 -8.89 -5.28 -3.68
CA ALA A 181 -8.42 -4.52 -4.84
C ALA A 181 -9.60 -4.06 -5.72
N ILE A 182 -10.61 -4.91 -5.92
CA ILE A 182 -11.84 -4.53 -6.64
C ILE A 182 -12.59 -3.41 -5.91
N LEU A 183 -12.65 -3.46 -4.56
CA LEU A 183 -13.26 -2.39 -3.75
C LEU A 183 -12.43 -1.10 -3.74
N THR A 184 -11.17 -1.14 -4.16
CA THR A 184 -10.30 0.03 -4.24
C THR A 184 -10.55 0.85 -5.50
N LYS A 185 -10.81 0.19 -6.62
CA LYS A 185 -11.11 0.84 -7.89
C LYS A 185 -12.19 0.04 -8.59
N SER A 186 -13.41 0.58 -8.63
CA SER A 186 -14.53 -0.07 -9.29
C SER A 186 -14.23 -0.26 -10.79
N ALA A 187 -14.50 -1.46 -11.30
CA ALA A 187 -14.39 -1.75 -12.73
C ALA A 187 -15.36 -0.95 -13.62
N LEU A 188 -16.30 -0.23 -12.99
CA LEU A 188 -17.26 0.65 -13.67
C LEU A 188 -16.67 2.04 -14.04
N GLY A 189 -15.42 2.29 -13.70
CA GLY A 189 -14.68 3.53 -14.06
C GLY A 189 -13.69 3.33 -15.21
N LEU A 190 -13.79 2.23 -15.95
CA LEU A 190 -13.02 1.93 -17.16
C LEU A 190 -13.85 2.21 -18.38
#